data_12c90c9a53d1d46a2b4b596803391f22
#
_entry.id   12c90c9a53d1d46a2b4b596803391f22
#
_cell.length_a   1.000
_cell.length_b   1.000
_cell.length_c   1.000
_cell.angle_alpha   90.00
_cell.angle_beta   90.00
_cell.angle_gamma   90.00
#
_symmetry.space_group_name_H-M   'P 1'
#
loop_
_entity.id
_entity.type
_entity.pdbx_description
1 polymer ?
#
loop_
_entity_poly.entity_id
_entity_poly.type
_entity_poly.pdbx_seq_one_letter_code
_entity_poly.pdbx_strand_id
1 'polypeptide(L)'
;MKYGYFDNENREYVITDPATPAPWVNYLGSPEYGAIISNNAGGYSFAKSGANGRILRYVFNNFDQPGRYIYIRDDRSLDFWSVSWQPAGKDLAQYKSECRHGIGYTKISADYSDIHSEALYYVPLGKSYEVWALSVTNHSNHERNLTLSGYAEFTNHSNYEQDQVNLQYSLFISRTLFEGNRIMQQIHGNLDAIPENEKVDEKNVTERFFG
;
A
#
# COMPACT_ATOMS: atom_id res chain seq x y z
N MET A 1 -2.30 27.99 -3.68
CA MET A 1 -3.13 27.23 -2.74
C MET A 1 -2.16 26.47 -1.83
N LYS A 2 -2.34 26.50 -0.51
CA LYS A 2 -1.42 25.85 0.44
C LYS A 2 -2.00 24.50 0.83
N TYR A 3 -1.38 23.42 0.39
CA TYR A 3 -1.82 22.04 0.69
C TYR A 3 -1.25 21.51 2.00
N GLY A 4 -0.23 22.16 2.58
CA GLY A 4 0.43 21.70 3.79
C GLY A 4 1.49 22.69 4.31
N TYR A 5 2.23 22.24 5.33
CA TYR A 5 3.26 23.02 6.02
C TYR A 5 4.33 22.13 6.63
N PHE A 6 5.50 22.71 6.98
CA PHE A 6 6.54 22.04 7.73
C PHE A 6 6.26 22.14 9.24
N ASP A 7 6.19 21.00 9.90
CA ASP A 7 6.19 20.87 11.35
C ASP A 7 7.64 20.64 11.81
N ASN A 8 8.31 21.72 12.18
CA ASN A 8 9.73 21.67 12.54
C ASN A 8 9.99 20.96 13.87
N GLU A 9 9.02 20.95 14.78
CA GLU A 9 9.15 20.28 16.08
C GLU A 9 9.18 18.77 15.93
N ASN A 10 8.28 18.24 15.10
CA ASN A 10 8.18 16.82 14.82
C ASN A 10 9.05 16.37 13.61
N ARG A 11 9.65 17.30 12.89
CA ARG A 11 10.41 17.05 11.66
C ARG A 11 9.57 16.35 10.61
N GLU A 12 8.36 16.82 10.42
CA GLU A 12 7.38 16.29 9.47
C GLU A 12 6.99 17.35 8.44
N TYR A 13 6.58 16.87 7.27
CA TYR A 13 5.79 17.67 6.35
C TYR A 13 4.33 17.23 6.46
N VAL A 14 3.47 18.15 6.87
CA VAL A 14 2.05 17.90 7.09
C VAL A 14 1.24 18.35 5.88
N ILE A 15 0.45 17.45 5.33
CA ILE A 15 -0.45 17.68 4.20
C ILE A 15 -1.87 17.63 4.73
N THR A 16 -2.59 18.73 4.63
CA THR A 16 -3.96 18.90 5.17
C THR A 16 -5.05 18.87 4.09
N ASP A 17 -4.65 18.89 2.83
CA ASP A 17 -5.55 18.74 1.69
C ASP A 17 -5.05 17.55 0.84
N PRO A 18 -5.78 16.41 0.81
CA PRO A 18 -5.33 15.24 0.10
C PRO A 18 -5.42 15.39 -1.43
N ALA A 19 -6.16 16.39 -1.93
CA ALA A 19 -6.30 16.69 -3.36
C ALA A 19 -5.11 17.48 -3.90
N THR A 20 -3.89 17.02 -3.61
CA THR A 20 -2.65 17.60 -4.13
C THR A 20 -2.59 17.49 -5.66
N PRO A 21 -1.95 18.45 -6.39
CA PRO A 21 -1.90 18.45 -7.85
C PRO A 21 -1.10 17.28 -8.45
N ALA A 22 -0.28 16.66 -7.65
CA ALA A 22 0.46 15.44 -7.95
C ALA A 22 0.65 14.65 -6.65
N PRO A 23 0.96 13.35 -6.69
CA PRO A 23 1.32 12.59 -5.50
C PRO A 23 2.53 13.21 -4.80
N TRP A 24 2.37 13.60 -3.55
CA TRP A 24 3.48 14.07 -2.71
C TRP A 24 3.98 12.89 -1.89
N VAL A 25 5.23 12.52 -2.12
CA VAL A 25 5.75 11.22 -1.69
C VAL A 25 6.79 11.33 -0.58
N ASN A 26 6.86 10.27 0.21
CA ASN A 26 7.90 10.00 1.18
C ASN A 26 8.61 8.68 0.84
N TYR A 27 9.83 8.54 1.34
CA TYR A 27 10.62 7.32 1.23
C TYR A 27 10.62 6.59 2.57
N LEU A 28 10.25 5.31 2.52
CA LEU A 28 10.38 4.40 3.65
C LEU A 28 11.47 3.39 3.31
N GLY A 29 12.26 2.95 4.29
CA GLY A 29 13.16 1.89 3.97
C GLY A 29 14.30 1.64 4.92
N SER A 30 14.92 0.51 4.64
CA SER A 30 16.19 0.02 5.15
C SER A 30 17.06 -0.37 3.94
N PRO A 31 18.31 -0.79 4.13
CA PRO A 31 19.12 -1.31 3.03
C PRO A 31 18.51 -2.52 2.31
N GLU A 32 17.66 -3.29 3.00
CA GLU A 32 17.07 -4.53 2.49
C GLU A 32 15.73 -4.31 1.79
N TYR A 33 15.01 -3.26 2.16
CA TYR A 33 13.65 -2.99 1.68
C TYR A 33 13.42 -1.49 1.52
N GLY A 34 12.99 -1.07 0.37
CA GLY A 34 12.64 0.31 0.07
C GLY A 34 11.17 0.45 -0.33
N ALA A 35 10.58 1.58 0.01
CA ALA A 35 9.24 1.92 -0.42
C ALA A 35 9.08 3.41 -0.70
N ILE A 36 8.21 3.74 -1.63
CA ILE A 36 7.71 5.07 -1.90
C ILE A 36 6.23 5.07 -1.55
N ILE A 37 5.80 6.04 -0.76
CA ILE A 37 4.41 6.21 -0.36
C ILE A 37 3.97 7.65 -0.57
N SER A 38 2.81 7.83 -1.19
CA SER A 38 2.21 9.15 -1.37
C SER A 38 1.34 9.57 -0.19
N ASN A 39 0.92 10.83 -0.19
CA ASN A 39 -0.05 11.37 0.76
C ASN A 39 -1.43 10.66 0.71
N ASN A 40 -1.70 9.90 -0.33
CA ASN A 40 -2.92 9.09 -0.50
C ASN A 40 -2.62 7.58 -0.46
N ALA A 41 -1.49 7.18 0.17
CA ALA A 41 -1.05 5.80 0.29
C ALA A 41 -0.76 5.06 -1.03
N GLY A 42 -0.66 5.78 -2.15
CA GLY A 42 -0.17 5.26 -3.41
C GLY A 42 1.32 4.93 -3.37
N GLY A 43 1.85 4.43 -4.48
CA GLY A 43 3.27 4.12 -4.61
C GLY A 43 3.57 2.63 -4.57
N TYR A 44 4.85 2.29 -4.38
CA TYR A 44 5.33 0.91 -4.52
C TYR A 44 6.41 0.57 -3.48
N SER A 45 6.73 -0.71 -3.40
CA SER A 45 7.86 -1.20 -2.61
C SER A 45 8.72 -2.17 -3.40
N PHE A 46 9.94 -2.34 -2.92
CA PHE A 46 10.94 -3.19 -3.57
C PHE A 46 11.96 -3.72 -2.57
N ALA A 47 12.51 -4.90 -2.87
CA ALA A 47 13.72 -5.41 -2.25
C ALA A 47 14.88 -5.27 -3.24
N LYS A 48 16.07 -4.88 -2.78
CA LYS A 48 17.28 -4.64 -3.58
C LYS A 48 17.20 -3.40 -4.47
N SER A 49 16.34 -3.35 -5.48
CA SER A 49 16.20 -2.19 -6.36
C SER A 49 14.77 -2.03 -6.90
N GLY A 50 14.38 -0.78 -7.17
CA GLY A 50 13.07 -0.48 -7.75
C GLY A 50 12.88 -0.99 -9.17
N ALA A 51 13.96 -1.31 -9.89
CA ALA A 51 13.90 -1.89 -11.23
C ALA A 51 13.75 -3.42 -11.23
N ASN A 52 14.46 -4.12 -10.33
CA ASN A 52 14.60 -5.58 -10.37
C ASN A 52 14.20 -6.27 -9.05
N GLY A 53 13.48 -5.58 -8.18
CA GLY A 53 13.07 -6.12 -6.90
C GLY A 53 11.67 -5.69 -6.49
N ARG A 54 10.82 -5.32 -7.46
CA ARG A 54 9.45 -4.86 -7.19
C ARG A 54 8.64 -5.88 -6.41
N ILE A 55 7.92 -5.36 -5.43
CA ILE A 55 7.00 -6.13 -4.58
C ILE A 55 5.59 -5.62 -4.79
N LEU A 56 5.31 -4.37 -4.41
CA LEU A 56 4.03 -3.76 -4.70
C LEU A 56 4.03 -3.10 -6.07
N ARG A 57 2.95 -3.32 -6.79
CA ARG A 57 2.72 -2.75 -8.11
C ARG A 57 2.37 -1.28 -8.01
N TYR A 58 2.86 -0.51 -8.95
CA TYR A 58 2.44 0.85 -9.21
C TYR A 58 2.41 1.10 -10.71
N VAL A 59 1.29 1.57 -11.20
CA VAL A 59 1.12 1.97 -12.59
C VAL A 59 1.18 3.49 -12.62
N PHE A 60 2.11 4.08 -13.37
CA PHE A 60 2.21 5.52 -13.50
C PHE A 60 0.95 6.06 -14.18
N ASN A 61 0.01 6.52 -13.38
CA ASN A 61 -1.23 7.13 -13.82
C ASN A 61 -1.56 8.36 -12.95
N ASN A 62 -2.54 9.15 -13.38
CA ASN A 62 -2.94 10.37 -12.71
C ASN A 62 -3.70 10.13 -11.39
N PHE A 63 -4.05 8.89 -11.06
CA PHE A 63 -4.83 8.53 -9.90
C PHE A 63 -3.99 8.00 -8.73
N ASP A 64 -2.67 7.93 -8.88
CA ASP A 64 -1.77 7.44 -7.84
C ASP A 64 -2.09 5.99 -7.38
N GLN A 65 -2.43 5.13 -8.34
CA GLN A 65 -2.89 3.76 -8.07
C GLN A 65 -2.05 2.72 -8.82
N PRO A 66 -2.02 1.49 -8.31
CA PRO A 66 -2.49 1.01 -7.01
C PRO A 66 -1.60 1.45 -5.86
N GLY A 67 -2.05 1.18 -4.61
CA GLY A 67 -1.35 1.58 -3.40
C GLY A 67 -1.61 0.64 -2.22
N ARG A 68 -1.39 1.15 -1.02
CA ARG A 68 -1.54 0.48 0.27
C ARG A 68 -2.83 0.93 0.93
N TYR A 69 -3.96 0.38 0.51
CA TYR A 69 -5.24 0.90 0.95
C TYR A 69 -5.81 0.11 2.11
N ILE A 70 -6.35 0.83 3.08
CA ILE A 70 -7.14 0.28 4.15
C ILE A 70 -8.53 0.87 4.03
N TYR A 71 -9.52 -0.01 3.82
CA TYR A 71 -10.92 0.37 3.74
C TYR A 71 -11.62 0.10 5.06
N ILE A 72 -12.52 0.99 5.41
CA ILE A 72 -13.43 0.86 6.53
C ILE A 72 -14.84 0.88 5.96
N ARG A 73 -15.67 -0.09 6.34
CA ARG A 73 -17.09 -0.11 6.02
C ARG A 73 -17.89 -0.14 7.30
N ASP A 74 -18.89 0.71 7.39
CA ASP A 74 -19.93 0.61 8.40
C ASP A 74 -20.95 -0.46 7.98
N ASP A 75 -21.07 -1.52 8.79
CA ASP A 75 -21.90 -2.69 8.44
C ASP A 75 -23.40 -2.42 8.54
N ARG A 76 -23.81 -1.34 9.18
CA ARG A 76 -25.22 -0.94 9.28
C ARG A 76 -25.66 -0.11 8.08
N SER A 77 -24.89 0.91 7.71
CA SER A 77 -25.21 1.79 6.59
C SER A 77 -24.73 1.25 5.26
N LEU A 78 -23.77 0.31 5.27
CA LEU A 78 -23.01 -0.20 4.13
C LEU A 78 -22.16 0.88 3.45
N ASP A 79 -22.04 2.06 4.06
CA ASP A 79 -21.14 3.09 3.59
C ASP A 79 -19.69 2.69 3.86
N PHE A 80 -18.77 3.02 2.93
CA PHE A 80 -17.36 2.67 3.05
C PHE A 80 -16.46 3.83 2.63
N TRP A 81 -15.27 3.88 3.20
CA TRP A 81 -14.24 4.87 2.87
C TRP A 81 -12.85 4.24 2.98
N SER A 82 -11.86 4.92 2.46
CA SER A 82 -10.44 4.59 2.67
C SER A 82 -9.81 5.54 3.67
N VAL A 83 -8.90 5.04 4.52
CA VAL A 83 -8.18 5.85 5.50
C VAL A 83 -7.33 6.94 4.84
N SER A 84 -6.89 6.69 3.61
CA SER A 84 -6.03 7.57 2.82
C SER A 84 -6.78 8.49 1.85
N TRP A 85 -8.10 8.69 2.01
CA TRP A 85 -8.99 9.38 1.08
C TRP A 85 -9.13 8.64 -0.27
N GLN A 86 -8.07 8.52 -1.06
CA GLN A 86 -8.06 7.64 -2.22
C GLN A 86 -7.97 6.16 -1.78
N PRO A 87 -8.54 5.22 -2.57
CA PRO A 87 -9.25 5.46 -3.84
C PRO A 87 -10.76 5.72 -3.68
N ALA A 88 -11.32 5.70 -2.46
CA ALA A 88 -12.75 5.90 -2.25
C ALA A 88 -13.22 7.31 -2.61
N GLY A 89 -12.38 8.34 -2.37
CA GLY A 89 -12.61 9.70 -2.83
C GLY A 89 -13.86 10.36 -2.25
N LYS A 90 -14.10 10.23 -0.94
CA LYS A 90 -15.25 10.87 -0.28
C LYS A 90 -15.21 12.39 -0.43
N ASP A 91 -16.38 13.01 -0.39
CA ASP A 91 -16.51 14.46 -0.42
C ASP A 91 -15.73 15.11 0.73
N LEU A 92 -14.77 15.97 0.41
CA LEU A 92 -13.94 16.67 1.38
C LEU A 92 -14.71 17.66 2.27
N ALA A 93 -15.95 17.97 1.94
CA ALA A 93 -16.82 18.70 2.86
C ALA A 93 -17.21 17.89 4.10
N GLN A 94 -17.17 16.56 4.00
CA GLN A 94 -17.53 15.61 5.08
C GLN A 94 -16.35 14.76 5.55
N TYR A 95 -15.29 14.67 4.76
CA TYR A 95 -14.10 13.86 5.03
C TYR A 95 -12.91 14.76 5.31
N LYS A 96 -12.32 14.65 6.48
CA LYS A 96 -11.09 15.35 6.83
C LYS A 96 -9.93 14.37 6.71
N SER A 97 -8.83 14.83 6.13
CA SER A 97 -7.62 14.04 5.97
C SER A 97 -6.40 14.84 6.39
N GLU A 98 -5.47 14.17 7.03
CA GLU A 98 -4.14 14.70 7.31
C GLU A 98 -3.11 13.62 7.01
N CYS A 99 -2.07 13.97 6.25
CA CYS A 99 -0.92 13.11 6.03
C CYS A 99 0.33 13.76 6.61
N ARG A 100 1.10 13.02 7.38
CA ARG A 100 2.38 13.43 7.97
C ARG A 100 3.50 12.57 7.40
N HIS A 101 4.38 13.18 6.64
CA HIS A 101 5.60 12.56 6.13
C HIS A 101 6.74 12.87 7.09
N GLY A 102 7.13 11.87 7.88
CA GLY A 102 8.27 11.94 8.80
C GLY A 102 9.49 11.17 8.28
N ILE A 103 10.57 11.20 9.04
CA ILE A 103 11.79 10.49 8.69
C ILE A 103 11.59 8.99 8.92
N GLY A 104 11.44 8.23 7.82
CA GLY A 104 11.28 6.78 7.87
C GLY A 104 9.86 6.28 8.16
N TYR A 105 8.88 7.15 8.20
CA TYR A 105 7.48 6.78 8.34
C TYR A 105 6.54 7.75 7.61
N THR A 106 5.35 7.29 7.34
CA THR A 106 4.22 8.12 6.91
C THR A 106 3.02 7.77 7.75
N LYS A 107 2.34 8.78 8.26
CA LYS A 107 1.11 8.65 9.03
C LYS A 107 -0.03 9.35 8.28
N ILE A 108 -1.11 8.63 8.03
CA ILE A 108 -2.30 9.17 7.38
C ILE A 108 -3.48 8.98 8.32
N SER A 109 -4.17 10.06 8.62
CA SER A 109 -5.36 10.04 9.46
C SER A 109 -6.56 10.62 8.73
N ALA A 110 -7.74 10.15 9.11
CA ALA A 110 -9.00 10.61 8.57
C ALA A 110 -10.10 10.64 9.62
N ASP A 111 -10.95 11.66 9.52
CA ASP A 111 -12.21 11.76 10.25
C ASP A 111 -13.36 11.71 9.25
N TYR A 112 -14.20 10.69 9.40
CA TYR A 112 -15.38 10.52 8.57
C TYR A 112 -16.48 9.78 9.36
N SER A 113 -17.72 10.26 9.31
CA SER A 113 -18.86 9.60 9.93
C SER A 113 -18.68 9.29 11.43
N ASP A 114 -18.10 10.23 12.20
CA ASP A 114 -17.73 10.11 13.62
C ASP A 114 -16.72 8.99 13.93
N ILE A 115 -16.01 8.51 12.94
CA ILE A 115 -14.91 7.57 13.09
C ILE A 115 -13.61 8.30 12.77
N HIS A 116 -12.69 8.29 13.72
CA HIS A 116 -11.29 8.64 13.50
C HIS A 116 -10.49 7.40 13.16
N SER A 117 -9.70 7.47 12.11
CA SER A 117 -8.80 6.39 11.70
C SER A 117 -7.40 6.95 11.45
N GLU A 118 -6.38 6.22 11.87
CA GLU A 118 -4.98 6.58 11.67
C GLU A 118 -4.20 5.34 11.23
N ALA A 119 -3.53 5.43 10.09
CA ALA A 119 -2.64 4.39 9.58
C ALA A 119 -1.19 4.90 9.60
N LEU A 120 -0.32 4.17 10.28
CA LEU A 120 1.12 4.40 10.33
C LEU A 120 1.83 3.37 9.43
N TYR A 121 2.57 3.88 8.45
CA TYR A 121 3.34 3.09 7.48
C TYR A 121 4.84 3.25 7.76
N TYR A 122 5.56 2.16 7.92
CA TYR A 122 7.00 2.17 8.13
C TYR A 122 7.67 0.85 7.75
N VAL A 123 8.97 0.90 7.56
CA VAL A 123 9.82 -0.28 7.35
C VAL A 123 10.70 -0.45 8.60
N PRO A 124 10.57 -1.57 9.36
CA PRO A 124 11.45 -1.82 10.49
C PRO A 124 12.90 -2.02 10.04
N LEU A 125 13.85 -1.48 10.79
CA LEU A 125 15.28 -1.60 10.47
C LEU A 125 15.73 -3.06 10.40
N GLY A 126 16.47 -3.40 9.36
CA GLY A 126 16.99 -4.75 9.13
C GLY A 126 15.92 -5.78 8.75
N LYS A 127 14.76 -5.33 8.29
CA LYS A 127 13.66 -6.19 7.85
C LYS A 127 13.32 -5.97 6.38
N SER A 128 12.84 -7.02 5.74
CA SER A 128 12.42 -7.03 4.33
C SER A 128 10.89 -6.98 4.17
N TYR A 129 10.22 -6.24 5.04
CA TYR A 129 8.77 -6.00 4.99
C TYR A 129 8.42 -4.60 5.51
N GLU A 130 7.27 -4.13 5.12
CA GLU A 130 6.67 -2.91 5.66
C GLU A 130 5.50 -3.25 6.59
N VAL A 131 5.22 -2.36 7.52
CA VAL A 131 4.11 -2.47 8.49
C VAL A 131 3.10 -1.37 8.22
N TRP A 132 1.83 -1.72 8.25
CA TRP A 132 0.68 -0.81 8.21
C TRP A 132 -0.09 -0.98 9.51
N ALA A 133 0.19 -0.11 10.47
CA ALA A 133 -0.47 -0.16 11.77
C ALA A 133 -1.70 0.75 11.75
N LEU A 134 -2.89 0.18 11.92
CA LEU A 134 -4.15 0.91 11.93
C LEU A 134 -4.68 1.09 13.34
N SER A 135 -5.09 2.31 13.68
CA SER A 135 -5.90 2.64 14.84
C SER A 135 -7.25 3.19 14.39
N VAL A 136 -8.33 2.75 15.01
CA VAL A 136 -9.69 3.22 14.73
C VAL A 136 -10.36 3.60 16.04
N THR A 137 -10.90 4.82 16.10
CA THR A 137 -11.59 5.35 17.29
C THR A 137 -13.01 5.76 16.90
N ASN A 138 -13.99 5.27 17.66
CA ASN A 138 -15.38 5.67 17.53
C ASN A 138 -15.66 6.90 18.41
N HIS A 139 -15.95 8.02 17.79
CA HIS A 139 -16.34 9.26 18.47
C HIS A 139 -17.86 9.46 18.54
N SER A 140 -18.65 8.55 17.96
CA SER A 140 -20.10 8.60 18.09
C SER A 140 -20.53 8.18 19.51
N ASN A 141 -21.77 8.48 19.84
CA ASN A 141 -22.35 8.13 21.14
C ASN A 141 -23.01 6.73 21.17
N HIS A 142 -22.76 5.90 20.16
CA HIS A 142 -23.34 4.56 20.04
C HIS A 142 -22.31 3.57 19.49
N GLU A 143 -22.58 2.30 19.68
CA GLU A 143 -21.77 1.21 19.16
C GLU A 143 -21.83 1.17 17.62
N ARG A 144 -20.68 0.96 16.99
CA ARG A 144 -20.52 0.83 15.55
C ARG A 144 -19.90 -0.52 15.22
N ASN A 145 -20.50 -1.21 14.26
CA ASN A 145 -19.93 -2.43 13.69
C ASN A 145 -19.21 -2.07 12.38
N LEU A 146 -17.92 -2.27 12.35
CA LEU A 146 -17.06 -1.90 11.23
C LEU A 146 -16.34 -3.12 10.66
N THR A 147 -16.34 -3.24 9.34
CA THR A 147 -15.49 -4.18 8.63
C THR A 147 -14.26 -3.46 8.11
N LEU A 148 -13.07 -4.00 8.41
CA LEU A 148 -11.79 -3.50 7.93
C LEU A 148 -11.27 -4.41 6.82
N SER A 149 -10.77 -3.82 5.74
CA SER A 149 -10.19 -4.57 4.62
C SER A 149 -8.89 -3.91 4.15
N GLY A 150 -7.79 -4.66 4.16
CA GLY A 150 -6.55 -4.25 3.54
C GLY A 150 -6.53 -4.59 2.05
N TYR A 151 -5.89 -3.75 1.25
CA TYR A 151 -5.67 -3.98 -0.17
C TYR A 151 -4.20 -3.76 -0.51
N ALA A 152 -3.62 -4.72 -1.20
CA ALA A 152 -2.31 -4.64 -1.81
C ALA A 152 -2.33 -5.34 -3.15
N GLU A 153 -1.61 -4.81 -4.14
CA GLU A 153 -1.41 -5.47 -5.42
C GLU A 153 0.06 -5.79 -5.60
N PHE A 154 0.39 -7.07 -5.63
CA PHE A 154 1.75 -7.53 -5.88
C PHE A 154 2.07 -7.47 -7.37
N THR A 155 3.33 -7.19 -7.69
CA THR A 155 3.85 -7.40 -9.05
C THR A 155 3.92 -8.90 -9.35
N ASN A 156 3.74 -9.25 -10.61
CA ASN A 156 3.92 -10.63 -11.06
C ASN A 156 5.35 -10.90 -11.53
N HIS A 157 6.09 -9.83 -11.83
CA HIS A 157 7.52 -9.86 -12.08
C HIS A 157 8.26 -8.95 -11.12
N SER A 158 9.42 -9.38 -10.66
CA SER A 158 10.31 -8.51 -9.87
C SER A 158 10.90 -7.39 -10.73
N ASN A 159 11.09 -7.64 -12.03
CA ASN A 159 11.51 -6.63 -12.98
C ASN A 159 10.33 -5.74 -13.38
N TYR A 160 10.50 -4.43 -13.23
CA TYR A 160 9.46 -3.43 -13.47
C TYR A 160 8.95 -3.44 -14.91
N GLU A 161 9.87 -3.49 -15.88
CA GLU A 161 9.51 -3.45 -17.30
C GLU A 161 8.70 -4.67 -17.70
N GLN A 162 9.13 -5.86 -17.26
CA GLN A 162 8.41 -7.10 -17.53
C GLN A 162 7.02 -7.12 -16.89
N ASP A 163 6.86 -6.60 -15.69
CA ASP A 163 5.56 -6.52 -15.04
C ASP A 163 4.58 -5.60 -15.80
N GLN A 164 5.06 -4.57 -16.50
CA GLN A 164 4.23 -3.67 -17.27
C GLN A 164 3.86 -4.19 -18.65
N VAL A 165 4.78 -4.89 -19.31
CA VAL A 165 4.63 -5.30 -20.73
C VAL A 165 3.97 -6.66 -20.85
N ASN A 166 4.21 -7.59 -19.94
CA ASN A 166 3.80 -8.98 -20.02
C ASN A 166 2.70 -9.37 -19.03
N LEU A 167 1.70 -8.53 -18.83
CA LEU A 167 0.59 -8.79 -17.90
C LEU A 167 -0.14 -10.12 -18.16
N GLN A 168 -0.25 -10.54 -19.38
CA GLN A 168 -0.90 -11.81 -19.75
C GLN A 168 -0.17 -13.04 -19.22
N TYR A 169 1.15 -13.00 -19.11
CA TYR A 169 1.95 -14.11 -18.58
C TYR A 169 1.83 -14.22 -17.07
N SER A 170 1.52 -13.14 -16.40
CA SER A 170 1.41 -13.10 -14.95
C SER A 170 0.33 -14.05 -14.40
N LEU A 171 -0.72 -14.29 -15.15
CA LEU A 171 -1.78 -15.25 -14.80
C LEU A 171 -1.26 -16.70 -14.74
N PHE A 172 -0.18 -17.00 -15.42
CA PHE A 172 0.36 -18.37 -15.53
C PHE A 172 1.53 -18.61 -14.57
N ILE A 173 2.26 -17.56 -14.20
CA ILE A 173 3.47 -17.68 -13.38
C ILE A 173 3.24 -17.44 -11.91
N SER A 174 2.10 -16.85 -11.51
CA SER A 174 1.82 -16.56 -10.10
C SER A 174 0.71 -17.45 -9.55
N ARG A 175 0.87 -17.85 -8.30
CA ARG A 175 -0.14 -18.54 -7.50
C ARG A 175 -0.41 -17.73 -6.24
N THR A 176 -1.68 -17.62 -5.90
CA THR A 176 -2.10 -17.02 -4.63
C THR A 176 -2.61 -18.13 -3.72
N LEU A 177 -2.08 -18.17 -2.50
CA LEU A 177 -2.43 -19.14 -1.47
C LEU A 177 -2.90 -18.36 -0.23
N PHE A 178 -3.87 -18.92 0.46
CA PHE A 178 -4.28 -18.44 1.77
C PHE A 178 -3.83 -19.45 2.83
N GLU A 179 -2.95 -19.01 3.73
CA GLU A 179 -2.35 -19.87 4.73
C GLU A 179 -2.42 -19.21 6.11
N GLY A 180 -3.21 -19.77 7.00
CA GLY A 180 -3.49 -19.19 8.31
C GLY A 180 -4.19 -17.84 8.18
N ASN A 181 -3.50 -16.78 8.54
CA ASN A 181 -3.96 -15.38 8.42
C ASN A 181 -3.23 -14.59 7.32
N ARG A 182 -2.53 -15.27 6.40
CA ARG A 182 -1.71 -14.63 5.37
C ARG A 182 -2.20 -14.99 3.98
N ILE A 183 -2.14 -14.02 3.10
CA ILE A 183 -2.24 -14.21 1.66
C ILE A 183 -0.81 -14.26 1.13
N MET A 184 -0.44 -15.35 0.48
CA MET A 184 0.89 -15.54 -0.09
C MET A 184 0.79 -15.56 -1.61
N GLN A 185 1.70 -14.85 -2.26
CA GLN A 185 1.92 -14.96 -3.69
C GLN A 185 3.24 -15.68 -3.94
N GLN A 186 3.17 -16.75 -4.72
CA GLN A 186 4.33 -17.46 -5.22
C GLN A 186 4.49 -17.19 -6.72
N ILE A 187 5.70 -16.84 -7.14
CA ILE A 187 6.02 -16.61 -8.54
C ILE A 187 6.98 -17.72 -8.96
N HIS A 188 6.55 -18.51 -9.92
CA HIS A 188 7.35 -19.58 -10.53
C HIS A 188 8.02 -19.03 -11.78
N GLY A 189 9.32 -18.95 -11.77
CA GLY A 189 10.30 -18.52 -12.76
C GLY A 189 9.91 -18.25 -14.23
N ASN A 190 10.87 -18.03 -15.09
CA ASN A 190 10.65 -17.68 -16.49
C ASN A 190 9.95 -18.81 -17.25
N LEU A 191 8.80 -18.50 -17.87
CA LEU A 191 8.10 -19.38 -18.82
C LEU A 191 8.94 -19.71 -20.06
N ASP A 192 9.95 -18.90 -20.38
CA ASP A 192 10.78 -19.04 -21.57
C ASP A 192 11.82 -20.16 -21.47
N ALA A 193 11.92 -20.85 -20.34
CA ALA A 193 13.06 -21.74 -20.08
C ALA A 193 12.73 -23.05 -19.36
N ILE A 194 11.49 -23.52 -19.32
CA ILE A 194 11.19 -24.84 -18.75
C ILE A 194 11.10 -25.86 -19.88
N PRO A 195 12.16 -26.65 -20.13
CA PRO A 195 12.04 -27.88 -20.90
C PRO A 195 11.03 -28.78 -20.22
N GLU A 196 10.20 -29.46 -20.99
CA GLU A 196 9.11 -30.34 -20.52
C GLU A 196 9.53 -31.40 -19.47
N ASN A 197 10.81 -31.54 -19.19
CA ASN A 197 11.41 -32.56 -18.30
C ASN A 197 12.17 -32.02 -17.11
N GLU A 198 12.25 -30.70 -16.87
CA GLU A 198 12.90 -30.17 -15.69
C GLU A 198 11.89 -29.87 -14.59
N LYS A 199 12.12 -30.46 -13.41
CA LYS A 199 11.43 -30.05 -12.18
C LYS A 199 11.70 -28.58 -11.95
N VAL A 200 10.63 -27.80 -11.73
CA VAL A 200 10.73 -26.41 -11.31
C VAL A 200 11.74 -26.33 -10.16
N ASP A 201 12.84 -25.64 -10.37
CA ASP A 201 13.85 -25.48 -9.33
C ASP A 201 13.23 -24.63 -8.22
N GLU A 202 12.93 -25.23 -7.09
CA GLU A 202 12.34 -24.56 -5.92
C GLU A 202 13.16 -23.33 -5.46
N LYS A 203 14.45 -23.26 -5.85
CA LYS A 203 15.33 -22.12 -5.57
C LYS A 203 14.98 -20.84 -6.32
N ASN A 204 14.16 -20.91 -7.36
CA ASN A 204 13.73 -19.76 -8.17
C ASN A 204 12.32 -19.27 -7.84
N VAL A 205 11.68 -19.80 -6.79
CA VAL A 205 10.39 -19.32 -6.33
C VAL A 205 10.58 -18.05 -5.49
N THR A 206 9.93 -16.97 -5.89
CA THR A 206 9.84 -15.76 -5.08
C THR A 206 8.54 -15.76 -4.33
N GLU A 207 8.59 -15.65 -3.00
CA GLU A 207 7.42 -15.59 -2.15
C GLU A 207 7.22 -14.17 -1.60
N ARG A 208 5.96 -13.74 -1.57
CA ARG A 208 5.49 -12.51 -0.96
C ARG A 208 4.29 -12.81 -0.10
N PHE A 209 4.08 -12.04 0.95
CA PHE A 209 2.92 -12.22 1.81
C PHE A 209 2.29 -10.89 2.21
N PHE A 210 1.00 -10.95 2.52
CA PHE A 210 0.20 -9.93 3.15
C PHE A 210 -0.64 -10.57 4.26
N GLY A 211 -0.52 -10.04 5.51
CA GLY A 211 -1.24 -10.60 6.66
C GLY A 211 -1.06 -9.79 7.93
#